data_e33703a6599a3ac9154661292f13ed90
#
_entry.id   e33703a6599a3ac9154661292f13ed90
#
_cell.length_a   1.000
_cell.length_b   1.000
_cell.length_c   1.000
_cell.angle_alpha   90.00
_cell.angle_beta   90.00
_cell.angle_gamma   90.00
#
_symmetry.space_group_name_H-M   'P 1'
#
loop_
_entity.id
_entity.type
_entity.pdbx_description
1 polymer ?
#
loop_
_entity_poly.entity_id
_entity_poly.type
_entity_poly.pdbx_seq_one_letter_code
_entity_poly.pdbx_strand_id
1 'polypeptide(L)'
;METGQFGKKIVVGITNRGSEHGAEAVSLGGVIAMSRNKNVEVILIGEKNNSGLKTIETDCDEKAHRIMEEMLKKGELDACVTMHYPFPIGVSTVGRVISQANGKESFIATTTGTSATIREQAMFKNAVYGIITAKACGIEEPTVGILNIDSARTVERALKDLASNGYNIKFGTSNRADGGVVLRGNDIITGAVDIVVCDSLTGNILIKMFSSFNSGGSYEAIGYGYGPGIGFGFTMPIFIISRASGSNVIAGAIEYAYQCINGNIISVMNKEEKEVKKCGFDSILESLKPKNSSVSGSDKDKPKVEKEVVTAQISGIEVMDLDAAVDLVMGNGIYAESGMGCTGPIILVSEKNKENAETILKNGGFIS
;
A
#
# COMPACT_ATOMS: atom_id res chain seq x y z
N MET A 1 33.93 14.34 9.41
CA MET A 1 32.84 15.32 9.28
C MET A 1 32.79 15.98 7.90
N GLU A 2 33.85 15.96 7.13
CA GLU A 2 33.92 16.62 5.80
C GLU A 2 33.08 15.94 4.70
N THR A 3 32.73 14.66 4.83
CA THR A 3 31.98 13.92 3.79
C THR A 3 30.46 13.85 4.01
N GLY A 4 29.96 14.24 5.20
CA GLY A 4 28.54 14.11 5.58
C GLY A 4 28.05 12.65 5.64
N GLN A 5 28.95 11.67 5.68
CA GLN A 5 28.64 10.26 5.78
C GLN A 5 28.78 9.76 7.21
N PHE A 6 27.68 9.32 7.81
CA PHE A 6 27.66 8.71 9.13
C PHE A 6 27.01 7.32 9.02
N GLY A 7 27.83 6.27 9.14
CA GLY A 7 27.35 4.88 9.15
C GLY A 7 27.24 4.20 7.78
N LYS A 8 26.59 3.03 7.75
CA LYS A 8 26.31 2.27 6.52
C LYS A 8 25.26 3.02 5.69
N LYS A 9 25.49 3.15 4.38
CA LYS A 9 24.49 3.69 3.45
C LYS A 9 23.29 2.75 3.38
N ILE A 10 22.10 3.34 3.23
CA ILE A 10 20.88 2.62 2.87
C ILE A 10 20.88 2.46 1.36
N VAL A 11 20.78 1.21 0.91
CA VAL A 11 20.76 0.86 -0.53
C VAL A 11 19.33 0.70 -1.00
N VAL A 12 18.91 1.58 -1.91
CA VAL A 12 17.56 1.56 -2.49
C VAL A 12 17.62 1.08 -3.94
N GLY A 13 16.97 -0.03 -4.23
CA GLY A 13 16.75 -0.49 -5.60
C GLY A 13 15.64 0.33 -6.26
N ILE A 14 15.74 0.55 -7.58
CA ILE A 14 14.65 1.14 -8.34
C ILE A 14 14.49 0.44 -9.67
N THR A 15 13.26 -0.01 -10.01
CA THR A 15 12.94 -0.54 -11.33
C THR A 15 12.69 0.64 -12.28
N ASN A 16 13.39 0.67 -13.43
CA ASN A 16 13.34 1.82 -14.34
C ASN A 16 12.54 1.57 -15.62
N ARG A 17 11.88 0.44 -15.74
CA ARG A 17 11.03 0.10 -16.89
C ARG A 17 9.58 0.53 -16.66
N GLY A 18 8.88 0.85 -17.74
CA GLY A 18 7.45 1.15 -17.71
C GLY A 18 7.08 2.59 -17.32
N SER A 19 8.05 3.48 -17.13
CA SER A 19 7.79 4.92 -16.93
C SER A 19 7.27 5.58 -18.21
N GLU A 20 6.25 6.41 -18.12
CA GLU A 20 5.76 7.25 -19.22
C GLU A 20 6.79 8.32 -19.63
N HIS A 21 7.75 8.62 -18.76
CA HIS A 21 8.84 9.57 -19.01
C HIS A 21 10.17 8.90 -19.35
N GLY A 22 10.16 7.57 -19.53
CA GLY A 22 11.34 6.77 -19.89
C GLY A 22 12.27 6.46 -18.73
N ALA A 23 13.21 5.54 -18.97
CA ALA A 23 14.18 5.09 -17.98
C ALA A 23 15.15 6.21 -17.55
N GLU A 24 15.40 7.20 -18.40
CA GLU A 24 16.27 8.34 -18.07
C GLU A 24 15.67 9.23 -16.97
N ALA A 25 14.34 9.48 -17.01
CA ALA A 25 13.67 10.23 -15.95
C ALA A 25 13.73 9.51 -14.60
N VAL A 26 13.61 8.18 -14.62
CA VAL A 26 13.76 7.35 -13.42
C VAL A 26 15.18 7.42 -12.88
N SER A 27 16.16 7.27 -13.75
CA SER A 27 17.58 7.34 -13.41
C SER A 27 17.96 8.72 -12.84
N LEU A 28 17.44 9.80 -13.44
CA LEU A 28 17.63 11.16 -12.93
C LEU A 28 17.04 11.30 -11.52
N GLY A 29 15.89 10.69 -11.22
CA GLY A 29 15.32 10.65 -9.87
C GLY A 29 16.28 10.03 -8.87
N GLY A 30 16.94 8.93 -9.22
CA GLY A 30 17.99 8.31 -8.41
C GLY A 30 19.18 9.23 -8.16
N VAL A 31 19.67 9.91 -9.20
CA VAL A 31 20.77 10.89 -9.10
C VAL A 31 20.39 12.05 -8.16
N ILE A 32 19.18 12.59 -8.32
CA ILE A 32 18.67 13.67 -7.46
C ILE A 32 18.62 13.21 -6.00
N ALA A 33 18.08 12.02 -5.71
CA ALA A 33 18.02 11.49 -4.35
C ALA A 33 19.41 11.37 -3.72
N MET A 34 20.38 10.81 -4.43
CA MET A 34 21.77 10.69 -3.94
C MET A 34 22.46 12.05 -3.79
N SER A 35 22.07 13.05 -4.57
CA SER A 35 22.61 14.42 -4.40
C SER A 35 22.10 15.09 -3.14
N ARG A 36 20.82 14.84 -2.79
CA ARG A 36 20.15 15.36 -1.60
C ARG A 36 20.59 14.65 -0.31
N ASN A 37 20.80 13.33 -0.39
CA ASN A 37 21.17 12.53 0.78
C ASN A 37 22.37 11.62 0.49
N LYS A 38 23.50 11.93 1.11
CA LYS A 38 24.77 11.18 0.94
C LYS A 38 24.76 9.79 1.61
N ASN A 39 23.78 9.53 2.47
CA ASN A 39 23.59 8.22 3.12
C ASN A 39 22.73 7.26 2.30
N VAL A 40 22.28 7.66 1.11
CA VAL A 40 21.55 6.82 0.15
C VAL A 40 22.49 6.36 -0.96
N GLU A 41 22.39 5.09 -1.32
CA GLU A 41 22.92 4.53 -2.56
C GLU A 41 21.75 4.00 -3.39
N VAL A 42 21.77 4.26 -4.70
CA VAL A 42 20.72 3.82 -5.62
C VAL A 42 21.27 2.80 -6.59
N ILE A 43 20.57 1.68 -6.75
CA ILE A 43 20.83 0.64 -7.76
C ILE A 43 19.63 0.58 -8.70
N LEU A 44 19.86 0.73 -9.98
CA LEU A 44 18.84 0.58 -11.02
C LEU A 44 18.68 -0.90 -11.41
N ILE A 45 17.44 -1.32 -11.66
CA ILE A 45 17.12 -2.66 -12.15
C ILE A 45 16.23 -2.50 -13.38
N GLY A 46 16.73 -2.86 -14.57
CA GLY A 46 15.98 -2.75 -15.81
C GLY A 46 16.84 -2.30 -16.99
N GLU A 47 16.50 -1.19 -17.62
CA GLU A 47 17.15 -0.72 -18.83
C GLU A 47 18.48 -0.02 -18.55
N LYS A 48 19.44 -0.24 -19.46
CA LYS A 48 20.70 0.50 -19.47
C LYS A 48 20.45 2.00 -19.63
N ASN A 49 21.24 2.80 -18.96
CA ASN A 49 21.12 4.26 -18.99
C ASN A 49 22.50 4.93 -18.83
N ASN A 50 22.55 6.24 -19.04
CA ASN A 50 23.78 7.03 -18.99
C ASN A 50 23.94 7.83 -17.68
N SER A 51 23.19 7.50 -16.64
CA SER A 51 23.20 8.25 -15.36
C SER A 51 24.47 8.05 -14.52
N GLY A 52 25.26 7.02 -14.82
CA GLY A 52 26.40 6.60 -14.01
C GLY A 52 26.01 5.80 -12.76
N LEU A 53 24.71 5.54 -12.53
CA LEU A 53 24.25 4.68 -11.44
C LEU A 53 24.53 3.21 -11.76
N LYS A 54 24.88 2.43 -10.73
CA LYS A 54 24.99 0.97 -10.85
C LYS A 54 23.68 0.42 -11.38
N THR A 55 23.71 -0.34 -12.47
CA THR A 55 22.54 -0.89 -13.14
C THR A 55 22.65 -2.39 -13.28
N ILE A 56 21.60 -3.11 -12.88
CA ILE A 56 21.42 -4.52 -13.17
C ILE A 56 20.49 -4.61 -14.37
N GLU A 57 21.07 -4.92 -15.52
CA GLU A 57 20.36 -4.90 -16.80
C GLU A 57 19.39 -6.07 -16.91
N THR A 58 18.16 -5.80 -17.31
CA THR A 58 17.15 -6.78 -17.70
C THR A 58 16.16 -6.16 -18.68
N ASP A 59 15.68 -6.98 -19.59
CA ASP A 59 14.74 -6.64 -20.66
C ASP A 59 13.28 -6.98 -20.33
N CYS A 60 13.03 -7.53 -19.13
CA CYS A 60 11.73 -8.07 -18.71
C CYS A 60 11.34 -7.54 -17.35
N ASP A 61 10.09 -7.05 -17.21
CA ASP A 61 9.56 -6.50 -15.96
C ASP A 61 9.43 -7.57 -14.88
N GLU A 62 9.01 -8.80 -15.24
CA GLU A 62 8.95 -9.93 -14.31
C GLU A 62 10.33 -10.33 -13.78
N LYS A 63 11.34 -10.30 -14.65
CA LYS A 63 12.74 -10.53 -14.22
C LYS A 63 13.22 -9.42 -13.31
N ALA A 64 12.86 -8.16 -13.58
CA ALA A 64 13.22 -7.02 -12.74
C ALA A 64 12.64 -7.20 -11.32
N HIS A 65 11.37 -7.58 -11.20
CA HIS A 65 10.73 -7.85 -9.91
C HIS A 65 11.39 -9.03 -9.18
N ARG A 66 11.72 -10.11 -9.89
CA ARG A 66 12.40 -11.26 -9.29
C ARG A 66 13.78 -10.89 -8.76
N ILE A 67 14.57 -10.16 -9.54
CA ILE A 67 15.88 -9.64 -9.12
C ILE A 67 15.74 -8.76 -7.88
N MET A 68 14.79 -7.84 -7.89
CA MET A 68 14.46 -6.95 -6.78
C MET A 68 14.17 -7.75 -5.50
N GLU A 69 13.28 -8.73 -5.57
CA GLU A 69 12.93 -9.57 -4.42
C GLU A 69 14.10 -10.39 -3.90
N GLU A 70 14.89 -10.99 -4.80
CA GLU A 70 16.07 -11.75 -4.42
C GLU A 70 17.10 -10.88 -3.70
N MET A 71 17.34 -9.67 -4.19
CA MET A 71 18.27 -8.74 -3.58
C MET A 71 17.77 -8.25 -2.20
N LEU A 72 16.47 -7.98 -2.05
CA LEU A 72 15.85 -7.66 -0.76
C LEU A 72 16.01 -8.82 0.23
N LYS A 73 15.73 -10.06 -0.19
CA LYS A 73 15.86 -11.26 0.65
C LYS A 73 17.31 -11.53 1.06
N LYS A 74 18.29 -11.18 0.22
CA LYS A 74 19.75 -11.32 0.51
C LYS A 74 20.31 -10.15 1.33
N GLY A 75 19.53 -9.08 1.53
CA GLY A 75 20.01 -7.87 2.19
C GLY A 75 21.01 -7.05 1.34
N GLU A 76 21.00 -7.24 0.04
CA GLU A 76 21.76 -6.45 -0.94
C GLU A 76 21.06 -5.11 -1.22
N LEU A 77 19.73 -5.06 -1.03
CA LEU A 77 18.91 -3.86 -0.97
C LEU A 77 18.25 -3.77 0.40
N ASP A 78 18.17 -2.56 0.94
CA ASP A 78 17.42 -2.26 2.15
C ASP A 78 15.96 -1.90 1.84
N ALA A 79 15.68 -1.35 0.65
CA ALA A 79 14.33 -1.07 0.12
C ALA A 79 14.33 -1.08 -1.40
N CYS A 80 13.15 -1.11 -2.00
CA CYS A 80 12.99 -0.91 -3.43
C CYS A 80 11.81 0.01 -3.76
N VAL A 81 11.98 0.82 -4.83
CA VAL A 81 10.95 1.67 -5.43
C VAL A 81 10.58 1.07 -6.79
N THR A 82 9.30 0.86 -7.04
CA THR A 82 8.81 0.30 -8.30
C THR A 82 7.48 0.92 -8.71
N MET A 83 7.14 0.87 -9.99
CA MET A 83 5.89 1.44 -10.51
C MET A 83 4.69 0.53 -10.30
N HIS A 84 4.94 -0.73 -10.07
CA HIS A 84 3.92 -1.74 -9.84
C HIS A 84 4.48 -2.89 -9.02
N TYR A 85 3.67 -3.42 -8.11
CA TYR A 85 3.95 -4.65 -7.40
C TYR A 85 2.64 -5.34 -6.98
N PRO A 86 2.48 -6.65 -7.22
CA PRO A 86 1.28 -7.40 -6.87
C PRO A 86 1.28 -7.74 -5.37
N PHE A 87 0.94 -6.76 -4.53
CA PHE A 87 0.84 -6.99 -3.11
C PHE A 87 -0.23 -8.03 -2.78
N PRO A 88 0.02 -8.93 -1.81
CA PRO A 88 -1.00 -9.84 -1.33
C PRO A 88 -2.13 -9.08 -0.62
N ILE A 89 -3.32 -9.69 -0.58
CA ILE A 89 -4.42 -9.17 0.26
C ILE A 89 -3.94 -9.10 1.72
N GLY A 90 -4.24 -8.00 2.38
CA GLY A 90 -3.71 -7.67 3.70
C GLY A 90 -2.65 -6.58 3.68
N VAL A 91 -2.11 -6.25 2.50
CA VAL A 91 -1.09 -5.22 2.31
C VAL A 91 -1.67 -4.06 1.50
N SER A 92 -1.49 -2.85 1.99
CA SER A 92 -1.82 -1.61 1.29
C SER A 92 -0.72 -0.57 1.47
N THR A 93 -0.68 0.42 0.59
CA THR A 93 0.38 1.43 0.62
C THR A 93 -0.05 2.69 1.36
N VAL A 94 0.86 3.28 2.09
CA VAL A 94 0.67 4.57 2.77
C VAL A 94 1.46 5.64 2.04
N GLY A 95 0.76 6.44 1.24
CA GLY A 95 1.37 7.54 0.48
C GLY A 95 1.63 8.76 1.35
N ARG A 96 2.44 9.69 0.82
CA ARG A 96 2.76 10.94 1.51
C ARG A 96 2.60 12.11 0.55
N VAL A 97 1.82 13.08 0.94
CA VAL A 97 1.51 14.29 0.17
C VAL A 97 2.01 15.54 0.87
N ILE A 98 2.16 16.61 0.09
CA ILE A 98 2.47 17.95 0.57
C ILE A 98 1.21 18.79 0.41
N SER A 99 0.70 19.35 1.51
CA SER A 99 -0.45 20.25 1.52
C SER A 99 -0.16 21.48 0.65
N GLN A 100 -1.09 21.81 -0.23
CA GLN A 100 -0.96 22.96 -1.12
C GLN A 100 -1.08 24.32 -0.40
N ALA A 101 -1.77 24.34 0.72
CA ALA A 101 -2.02 25.58 1.45
C ALA A 101 -0.81 26.08 2.25
N ASN A 102 -0.03 25.16 2.82
CA ASN A 102 1.00 25.53 3.79
C ASN A 102 2.27 24.67 3.73
N GLY A 103 2.37 23.72 2.77
CA GLY A 103 3.51 22.83 2.63
C GLY A 103 3.62 21.74 3.71
N LYS A 104 2.61 21.58 4.58
CA LYS A 104 2.61 20.52 5.58
C LYS A 104 2.47 19.15 4.91
N GLU A 105 3.22 18.19 5.39
CA GLU A 105 3.14 16.82 4.91
C GLU A 105 2.06 16.03 5.66
N SER A 106 1.35 15.17 4.94
CA SER A 106 0.36 14.26 5.49
C SER A 106 0.46 12.89 4.82
N PHE A 107 0.20 11.84 5.60
CA PHE A 107 0.14 10.47 5.12
C PHE A 107 -1.28 10.14 4.66
N ILE A 108 -1.41 9.54 3.49
CA ILE A 108 -2.69 9.05 2.95
C ILE A 108 -2.73 7.52 3.13
N ALA A 109 -3.56 7.07 4.00
CA ALA A 109 -3.73 5.66 4.35
C ALA A 109 -5.14 5.18 3.93
N THR A 110 -5.31 4.59 2.70
CA THR A 110 -4.29 4.05 1.78
C THR A 110 -4.35 4.70 0.39
N THR A 111 -3.36 4.38 -0.45
CA THR A 111 -3.26 4.91 -1.83
C THR A 111 -3.36 3.83 -2.91
N THR A 112 -3.01 2.59 -2.59
CA THR A 112 -3.17 1.40 -3.46
C THR A 112 -3.05 0.13 -2.62
N GLY A 113 -3.33 -1.01 -3.23
CA GLY A 113 -3.38 -2.30 -2.54
C GLY A 113 -4.70 -2.50 -1.79
N THR A 114 -4.85 -3.66 -1.18
CA THR A 114 -6.10 -4.10 -0.53
C THR A 114 -5.78 -4.69 0.84
N SER A 115 -5.99 -3.90 1.90
CA SER A 115 -5.73 -4.35 3.27
C SER A 115 -6.79 -5.31 3.81
N ALA A 116 -8.02 -5.26 3.28
CA ALA A 116 -9.09 -6.22 3.49
C ALA A 116 -10.12 -6.09 2.35
N THR A 117 -10.93 -7.14 2.15
CA THR A 117 -12.02 -7.16 1.15
C THR A 117 -13.23 -6.34 1.60
N ILE A 118 -13.48 -6.25 2.91
CA ILE A 118 -14.54 -5.44 3.50
C ILE A 118 -14.00 -4.02 3.75
N ARG A 119 -14.71 -3.01 3.23
CA ARG A 119 -14.29 -1.60 3.26
C ARG A 119 -14.01 -1.08 4.66
N GLU A 120 -14.90 -1.36 5.61
CA GLU A 120 -14.76 -0.97 7.01
C GLU A 120 -13.53 -1.58 7.65
N GLN A 121 -13.29 -2.86 7.40
CA GLN A 121 -12.09 -3.57 7.84
C GLN A 121 -10.83 -3.02 7.19
N ALA A 122 -10.90 -2.73 5.88
CA ALA A 122 -9.77 -2.13 5.16
C ALA A 122 -9.41 -0.77 5.75
N MET A 123 -10.35 0.14 5.92
CA MET A 123 -10.10 1.46 6.47
C MET A 123 -9.62 1.40 7.94
N PHE A 124 -10.13 0.47 8.74
CA PHE A 124 -9.68 0.25 10.10
C PHE A 124 -8.20 -0.19 10.14
N LYS A 125 -7.81 -1.15 9.30
CA LYS A 125 -6.40 -1.56 9.13
C LYS A 125 -5.53 -0.41 8.61
N ASN A 126 -6.03 0.34 7.62
CA ASN A 126 -5.31 1.45 7.02
C ASN A 126 -4.92 2.52 8.06
N ALA A 127 -5.79 2.78 9.05
CA ALA A 127 -5.46 3.70 10.15
C ALA A 127 -4.22 3.23 10.92
N VAL A 128 -4.15 1.94 11.25
CA VAL A 128 -2.98 1.36 11.95
C VAL A 128 -1.74 1.38 11.05
N TYR A 129 -1.88 1.06 9.77
CA TYR A 129 -0.77 1.12 8.80
C TYR A 129 -0.24 2.55 8.62
N GLY A 130 -1.12 3.54 8.63
CA GLY A 130 -0.74 4.95 8.67
C GLY A 130 0.07 5.30 9.91
N ILE A 131 -0.36 4.86 11.10
CA ILE A 131 0.35 5.07 12.37
C ILE A 131 1.76 4.44 12.33
N ILE A 132 1.86 3.19 11.85
CA ILE A 132 3.15 2.49 11.70
C ILE A 132 4.10 3.30 10.81
N THR A 133 3.59 3.74 9.68
CA THR A 133 4.40 4.46 8.68
C THR A 133 4.85 5.83 9.19
N ALA A 134 3.95 6.58 9.81
CA ALA A 134 4.26 7.89 10.39
C ALA A 134 5.28 7.78 11.53
N LYS A 135 5.15 6.78 12.41
CA LYS A 135 6.13 6.48 13.46
C LYS A 135 7.50 6.12 12.89
N ALA A 136 7.54 5.30 11.84
CA ALA A 136 8.79 4.97 11.15
C ALA A 136 9.44 6.21 10.50
N CYS A 137 8.66 7.23 10.14
CA CYS A 137 9.16 8.51 9.67
C CYS A 137 9.49 9.52 10.78
N GLY A 138 9.47 9.08 12.05
CA GLY A 138 9.91 9.91 13.20
C GLY A 138 8.79 10.72 13.87
N ILE A 139 7.51 10.49 13.54
CA ILE A 139 6.38 11.12 14.24
C ILE A 139 5.92 10.17 15.35
N GLU A 140 6.31 10.43 16.57
CA GLU A 140 6.04 9.53 17.71
C GLU A 140 4.55 9.36 18.01
N GLU A 141 3.78 10.45 17.96
CA GLU A 141 2.34 10.50 18.21
C GLU A 141 1.58 11.14 17.05
N PRO A 142 1.46 10.44 15.90
CA PRO A 142 0.79 11.01 14.74
C PRO A 142 -0.71 11.19 14.99
N THR A 143 -1.24 12.33 14.55
CA THR A 143 -2.67 12.61 14.59
C THR A 143 -3.41 11.89 13.47
N VAL A 144 -4.51 11.21 13.81
CA VAL A 144 -5.32 10.41 12.86
C VAL A 144 -6.66 11.09 12.62
N GLY A 145 -7.02 11.28 11.37
CA GLY A 145 -8.35 11.70 10.95
C GLY A 145 -8.90 10.80 9.85
N ILE A 146 -10.20 10.67 9.76
CA ILE A 146 -10.88 9.81 8.80
C ILE A 146 -11.59 10.69 7.77
N LEU A 147 -11.31 10.51 6.49
CA LEU A 147 -12.02 11.26 5.45
C LEU A 147 -13.51 10.92 5.47
N ASN A 148 -14.36 11.93 5.30
CA ASN A 148 -15.83 11.78 5.32
C ASN A 148 -16.34 11.11 4.03
N ILE A 149 -16.06 9.84 3.93
CA ILE A 149 -16.55 8.92 2.89
C ILE A 149 -17.45 7.86 3.54
N ASP A 150 -18.06 7.01 2.73
CA ASP A 150 -18.86 5.90 3.24
C ASP A 150 -18.07 5.09 4.26
N SER A 151 -18.75 4.60 5.30
CA SER A 151 -18.16 3.85 6.42
C SER A 151 -17.32 4.68 7.42
N ALA A 152 -17.05 5.99 7.18
CA ALA A 152 -16.19 6.80 8.04
C ALA A 152 -16.61 6.76 9.52
N ARG A 153 -17.92 6.85 9.82
CA ARG A 153 -18.44 6.82 11.19
C ARG A 153 -18.33 5.45 11.85
N THR A 154 -18.43 4.38 11.07
CA THR A 154 -18.21 3.02 11.57
C THR A 154 -16.76 2.80 11.92
N VAL A 155 -15.84 3.26 11.06
CA VAL A 155 -14.40 3.20 11.31
C VAL A 155 -14.00 4.07 12.51
N GLU A 156 -14.60 5.27 12.65
CA GLU A 156 -14.39 6.13 13.82
C GLU A 156 -14.72 5.39 15.13
N ARG A 157 -15.90 4.74 15.19
CA ARG A 157 -16.29 3.94 16.37
C ARG A 157 -15.29 2.82 16.64
N ALA A 158 -14.93 2.05 15.64
CA ALA A 158 -13.97 0.96 15.77
C ALA A 158 -12.60 1.42 16.28
N LEU A 159 -12.09 2.56 15.79
CA LEU A 159 -10.83 3.13 16.28
C LEU A 159 -10.95 3.67 17.72
N LYS A 160 -12.11 4.25 18.08
CA LYS A 160 -12.37 4.66 19.47
C LYS A 160 -12.46 3.46 20.42
N ASP A 161 -13.06 2.36 19.99
CA ASP A 161 -13.11 1.13 20.76
C ASP A 161 -11.69 0.57 20.97
N LEU A 162 -10.85 0.56 19.92
CA LEU A 162 -9.45 0.17 20.01
C LEU A 162 -8.67 1.05 20.99
N ALA A 163 -8.88 2.36 20.94
CA ALA A 163 -8.26 3.32 21.86
C ALA A 163 -8.76 3.12 23.31
N SER A 164 -10.03 2.87 23.50
CA SER A 164 -10.62 2.58 24.83
C SER A 164 -10.09 1.28 25.43
N ASN A 165 -9.68 0.34 24.59
CA ASN A 165 -9.02 -0.90 25.01
C ASN A 165 -7.51 -0.71 25.30
N GLY A 166 -7.00 0.52 25.20
CA GLY A 166 -5.64 0.89 25.62
C GLY A 166 -4.62 1.09 24.50
N TYR A 167 -5.02 0.99 23.21
CA TYR A 167 -4.11 1.34 22.13
C TYR A 167 -4.00 2.87 21.96
N ASN A 168 -2.78 3.42 21.99
CA ASN A 168 -2.58 4.86 21.92
C ASN A 168 -2.85 5.39 20.50
N ILE A 169 -4.02 6.02 20.31
CA ILE A 169 -4.39 6.74 19.08
C ILE A 169 -4.61 8.20 19.42
N LYS A 170 -3.85 9.08 18.81
CA LYS A 170 -4.05 10.52 18.89
C LYS A 170 -4.99 10.94 17.77
N PHE A 171 -6.25 11.14 18.09
CA PHE A 171 -7.21 11.65 17.11
C PHE A 171 -6.93 13.10 16.79
N GLY A 172 -6.91 13.41 15.50
CA GLY A 172 -6.84 14.78 15.01
C GLY A 172 -8.22 15.45 15.05
N THR A 173 -8.25 16.74 14.78
CA THR A 173 -9.47 17.53 14.78
C THR A 173 -9.64 18.24 13.45
N SER A 174 -10.82 18.14 12.84
CA SER A 174 -11.21 18.91 11.66
C SER A 174 -11.16 20.42 11.96
N ASN A 175 -10.76 21.22 10.99
CA ASN A 175 -10.75 22.68 11.08
C ASN A 175 -12.15 23.31 11.11
N ARG A 176 -13.21 22.51 11.12
CA ARG A 176 -14.59 22.98 11.26
C ARG A 176 -14.86 23.48 12.68
N ALA A 177 -15.85 24.38 12.80
CA ALA A 177 -16.26 24.95 14.09
C ALA A 177 -16.72 23.88 15.10
N ASP A 178 -17.31 22.77 14.62
CA ASP A 178 -17.76 21.64 15.43
C ASP A 178 -16.66 20.60 15.68
N GLY A 179 -15.49 20.75 15.06
CA GLY A 179 -14.37 19.86 15.22
C GLY A 179 -14.67 18.41 14.76
N GLY A 180 -14.03 17.45 15.43
CA GLY A 180 -14.26 16.01 15.23
C GLY A 180 -13.20 15.32 14.37
N VAL A 181 -13.20 14.00 14.44
CA VAL A 181 -12.19 13.13 13.80
C VAL A 181 -12.46 12.94 12.31
N VAL A 182 -13.72 13.12 11.89
CA VAL A 182 -14.12 12.96 10.49
C VAL A 182 -13.85 14.23 9.71
N LEU A 183 -12.90 14.12 8.77
CA LEU A 183 -12.33 15.20 7.98
C LEU A 183 -13.17 15.52 6.76
N ARG A 184 -13.07 16.76 6.30
CA ARG A 184 -13.58 17.21 5.00
C ARG A 184 -12.46 17.60 4.05
N GLY A 185 -12.80 17.91 2.80
CA GLY A 185 -11.81 18.27 1.78
C GLY A 185 -10.88 19.41 2.19
N ASN A 186 -11.40 20.45 2.88
CA ASN A 186 -10.57 21.55 3.36
C ASN A 186 -9.50 21.12 4.37
N ASP A 187 -9.78 20.10 5.19
CA ASP A 187 -8.81 19.57 6.16
C ASP A 187 -7.61 18.92 5.49
N ILE A 188 -7.85 18.29 4.33
CA ILE A 188 -6.77 17.69 3.53
C ILE A 188 -5.92 18.77 2.87
N ILE A 189 -6.55 19.81 2.31
CA ILE A 189 -5.85 20.93 1.66
C ILE A 189 -4.92 21.65 2.65
N THR A 190 -5.36 21.80 3.90
CA THR A 190 -4.61 22.49 4.96
C THR A 190 -3.69 21.58 5.77
N GLY A 191 -3.71 20.25 5.53
CA GLY A 191 -2.93 19.30 6.32
C GLY A 191 -3.32 19.34 7.81
N ALA A 192 -4.63 19.27 8.12
CA ALA A 192 -5.14 19.38 9.48
C ALA A 192 -4.65 18.25 10.40
N VAL A 193 -4.31 17.08 9.84
CA VAL A 193 -3.84 15.90 10.56
C VAL A 193 -2.61 15.31 9.89
N ASP A 194 -1.87 14.47 10.62
CA ASP A 194 -0.71 13.78 10.07
C ASP A 194 -1.13 12.58 9.20
N ILE A 195 -2.21 11.88 9.55
CA ILE A 195 -2.71 10.71 8.83
C ILE A 195 -4.17 10.92 8.41
N VAL A 196 -4.42 10.82 7.11
CA VAL A 196 -5.75 10.82 6.50
C VAL A 196 -6.11 9.39 6.14
N VAL A 197 -7.12 8.83 6.81
CA VAL A 197 -7.62 7.48 6.55
C VAL A 197 -8.71 7.53 5.49
N CYS A 198 -8.56 6.73 4.44
CA CYS A 198 -9.54 6.61 3.35
C CYS A 198 -9.48 5.22 2.70
N ASP A 199 -10.37 4.96 1.75
CA ASP A 199 -10.27 3.79 0.87
C ASP A 199 -9.21 4.00 -0.22
N SER A 200 -8.81 2.90 -0.88
CA SER A 200 -7.72 2.91 -1.85
C SER A 200 -8.01 3.74 -3.10
N LEU A 201 -9.26 3.79 -3.58
CA LEU A 201 -9.63 4.58 -4.76
C LEU A 201 -9.52 6.07 -4.45
N THR A 202 -10.11 6.50 -3.33
CA THR A 202 -10.04 7.89 -2.86
C THR A 202 -8.59 8.32 -2.65
N GLY A 203 -7.79 7.51 -1.97
CA GLY A 203 -6.38 7.81 -1.73
C GLY A 203 -5.55 7.85 -3.00
N ASN A 204 -5.82 6.98 -3.97
CA ASN A 204 -5.16 7.01 -5.27
C ASN A 204 -5.44 8.31 -6.03
N ILE A 205 -6.70 8.76 -6.03
CA ILE A 205 -7.10 10.04 -6.64
C ILE A 205 -6.40 11.21 -5.92
N LEU A 206 -6.40 11.21 -4.58
CA LEU A 206 -5.77 12.28 -3.80
C LEU A 206 -4.27 12.37 -4.10
N ILE A 207 -3.53 11.25 -4.09
CA ILE A 207 -2.10 11.26 -4.45
C ILE A 207 -1.88 11.86 -5.83
N LYS A 208 -2.64 11.43 -6.84
CA LYS A 208 -2.52 11.96 -8.21
C LYS A 208 -2.78 13.45 -8.27
N MET A 209 -3.85 13.93 -7.62
CA MET A 209 -4.19 15.35 -7.62
C MET A 209 -3.12 16.19 -6.92
N PHE A 210 -2.67 15.79 -5.72
CA PHE A 210 -1.65 16.52 -4.98
C PHE A 210 -0.30 16.51 -5.71
N SER A 211 0.10 15.38 -6.28
CA SER A 211 1.40 15.26 -6.96
C SER A 211 1.44 15.96 -8.31
N SER A 212 0.32 16.09 -9.01
CA SER A 212 0.27 16.71 -10.35
C SER A 212 -0.25 18.15 -10.35
N PHE A 213 -0.58 18.73 -9.20
CA PHE A 213 -1.10 20.10 -9.11
C PHE A 213 -0.14 21.11 -9.75
N ASN A 214 1.15 21.03 -9.42
CA ASN A 214 2.16 21.98 -9.92
C ASN A 214 2.50 21.81 -11.40
N SER A 215 2.13 20.70 -12.03
CA SER A 215 2.33 20.44 -13.46
C SER A 215 1.07 20.73 -14.29
N GLY A 216 0.01 21.26 -13.68
CA GLY A 216 -1.28 21.42 -14.34
C GLY A 216 -1.94 20.09 -14.74
N GLY A 217 -1.62 19.00 -14.05
CA GLY A 217 -2.16 17.67 -14.31
C GLY A 217 -1.40 16.85 -15.38
N SER A 218 -0.31 17.39 -15.92
CA SER A 218 0.41 16.71 -17.01
C SER A 218 1.27 15.52 -16.55
N TYR A 219 1.78 15.55 -15.32
CA TYR A 219 2.52 14.46 -14.67
C TYR A 219 2.64 14.71 -13.16
N GLU A 220 3.05 13.71 -12.42
CA GLU A 220 3.30 13.83 -10.98
C GLU A 220 4.66 14.51 -10.76
N ALA A 221 4.63 15.77 -10.32
CA ALA A 221 5.80 16.65 -10.23
C ALA A 221 6.33 16.82 -8.81
N ILE A 222 5.50 16.61 -7.78
CA ILE A 222 5.81 16.87 -6.37
C ILE A 222 5.28 15.75 -5.47
N GLY A 223 5.99 15.46 -4.39
CA GLY A 223 5.57 14.50 -3.36
C GLY A 223 6.52 13.30 -3.26
N TYR A 224 6.05 12.24 -2.61
CA TYR A 224 6.85 11.10 -2.19
C TYR A 224 6.34 9.77 -2.76
N GLY A 225 5.50 9.82 -3.78
CA GLY A 225 4.86 8.64 -4.37
C GLY A 225 3.78 8.03 -3.48
N TYR A 226 3.43 6.79 -3.79
CA TYR A 226 2.32 6.05 -3.17
C TYR A 226 2.72 5.36 -1.86
N GLY A 227 4.02 5.33 -1.56
CA GLY A 227 4.60 4.89 -0.29
C GLY A 227 4.85 3.39 -0.19
N PRO A 228 5.24 2.95 1.03
CA PRO A 228 5.53 1.55 1.30
C PRO A 228 4.28 0.69 1.33
N GLY A 229 4.40 -0.57 0.87
CA GLY A 229 3.45 -1.62 1.17
C GLY A 229 3.56 -2.01 2.65
N ILE A 230 2.45 -1.86 3.38
CA ILE A 230 2.36 -2.20 4.81
C ILE A 230 1.26 -3.24 5.00
N GLY A 231 1.59 -4.28 5.77
CA GLY A 231 0.66 -5.34 6.16
C GLY A 231 1.30 -6.23 7.19
N PHE A 232 0.54 -6.69 8.16
CA PHE A 232 1.06 -7.55 9.23
C PHE A 232 1.67 -8.83 8.63
N GLY A 233 2.93 -9.10 8.99
CA GLY A 233 3.71 -10.20 8.44
C GLY A 233 4.37 -9.93 7.08
N PHE A 234 4.12 -8.79 6.42
CA PHE A 234 4.79 -8.41 5.19
C PHE A 234 6.10 -7.69 5.49
N THR A 235 7.23 -8.29 5.12
CA THR A 235 8.57 -7.84 5.55
C THR A 235 9.44 -7.28 4.43
N MET A 236 8.91 -7.15 3.21
CA MET A 236 9.65 -6.58 2.09
C MET A 236 9.38 -5.07 1.96
N PRO A 237 10.40 -4.21 2.13
CA PRO A 237 10.23 -2.76 2.02
C PRO A 237 10.13 -2.33 0.54
N ILE A 238 8.94 -2.48 -0.04
CA ILE A 238 8.64 -2.13 -1.43
C ILE A 238 7.77 -0.88 -1.45
N PHE A 239 8.23 0.15 -2.15
CA PHE A 239 7.59 1.44 -2.30
C PHE A 239 7.04 1.61 -3.70
N ILE A 240 5.85 2.18 -3.82
CA ILE A 240 5.18 2.37 -5.11
C ILE A 240 5.29 3.83 -5.57
N ILE A 241 5.58 3.98 -6.86
CA ILE A 241 5.42 5.20 -7.63
C ILE A 241 4.47 4.92 -8.80
N SER A 242 3.99 5.95 -9.48
CA SER A 242 3.21 5.76 -10.69
C SER A 242 4.09 5.80 -11.95
N ARG A 243 3.54 5.33 -13.07
CA ARG A 243 4.19 5.47 -14.38
C ARG A 243 4.34 6.93 -14.81
N ALA A 244 3.45 7.81 -14.31
CA ALA A 244 3.46 9.25 -14.56
C ALA A 244 4.32 10.03 -13.56
N SER A 245 5.02 9.37 -12.65
CA SER A 245 5.90 10.02 -11.67
C SER A 245 7.14 10.61 -12.35
N GLY A 246 7.31 11.92 -12.22
CA GLY A 246 8.51 12.61 -12.67
C GLY A 246 9.70 12.41 -11.72
N SER A 247 10.88 12.81 -12.16
CA SER A 247 12.16 12.58 -11.45
C SER A 247 12.15 13.10 -10.00
N ASN A 248 11.46 14.20 -9.73
CA ASN A 248 11.37 14.73 -8.36
C ASN A 248 10.53 13.85 -7.43
N VAL A 249 9.41 13.28 -7.91
CA VAL A 249 8.58 12.34 -7.14
C VAL A 249 9.34 11.04 -6.91
N ILE A 250 10.08 10.58 -7.91
CA ILE A 250 10.96 9.40 -7.79
C ILE A 250 12.03 9.63 -6.73
N ALA A 251 12.68 10.80 -6.76
CA ALA A 251 13.64 11.18 -5.72
C ALA A 251 12.99 11.25 -4.34
N GLY A 252 11.79 11.82 -4.24
CA GLY A 252 11.00 11.86 -3.01
C GLY A 252 10.63 10.46 -2.50
N ALA A 253 10.27 9.52 -3.38
CA ALA A 253 9.98 8.14 -3.01
C ALA A 253 11.22 7.41 -2.45
N ILE A 254 12.39 7.65 -3.03
CA ILE A 254 13.66 7.12 -2.51
C ILE A 254 13.97 7.72 -1.13
N GLU A 255 13.73 9.01 -0.94
CA GLU A 255 13.90 9.70 0.33
C GLU A 255 12.94 9.19 1.41
N TYR A 256 11.69 8.89 1.01
CA TYR A 256 10.70 8.26 1.88
C TYR A 256 11.12 6.83 2.28
N ALA A 257 11.65 6.07 1.32
CA ALA A 257 12.20 4.74 1.60
C ALA A 257 13.37 4.84 2.61
N TYR A 258 14.28 5.79 2.40
CA TYR A 258 15.35 6.05 3.34
C TYR A 258 14.82 6.32 4.76
N GLN A 259 13.83 7.21 4.91
CA GLN A 259 13.28 7.56 6.22
C GLN A 259 12.65 6.35 6.91
N CYS A 260 11.83 5.57 6.19
CA CYS A 260 11.19 4.37 6.72
C CYS A 260 12.20 3.30 7.15
N ILE A 261 13.25 3.08 6.36
CA ILE A 261 14.31 2.10 6.70
C ILE A 261 15.14 2.59 7.87
N ASN A 262 15.53 3.86 7.88
CA ASN A 262 16.27 4.45 8.99
C ASN A 262 15.48 4.42 10.30
N GLY A 263 14.17 4.58 10.25
CA GLY A 263 13.24 4.43 11.38
C GLY A 263 12.81 2.98 11.65
N ASN A 264 13.41 2.00 10.96
CA ASN A 264 13.18 0.56 11.15
C ASN A 264 11.70 0.15 11.08
N ILE A 265 11.06 0.48 9.94
CA ILE A 265 9.62 0.29 9.71
C ILE A 265 9.12 -1.12 10.04
N ILE A 266 9.92 -2.17 9.77
CA ILE A 266 9.55 -3.56 10.06
C ILE A 266 9.48 -3.80 11.59
N SER A 267 10.43 -3.26 12.34
CA SER A 267 10.41 -3.36 13.81
C SER A 267 9.24 -2.58 14.41
N VAL A 268 8.96 -1.38 13.88
CA VAL A 268 7.79 -0.58 14.29
C VAL A 268 6.51 -1.35 13.99
N MET A 269 6.37 -1.92 12.80
CA MET A 269 5.21 -2.73 12.42
C MET A 269 5.01 -3.91 13.36
N ASN A 270 6.05 -4.68 13.65
CA ASN A 270 5.98 -5.83 14.54
C ASN A 270 5.62 -5.45 15.99
N LYS A 271 6.06 -4.29 16.45
CA LYS A 271 5.70 -3.73 17.76
C LYS A 271 4.23 -3.32 17.79
N GLU A 272 3.81 -2.51 16.82
CA GLU A 272 2.43 -2.02 16.75
C GLU A 272 1.43 -3.16 16.54
N GLU A 273 1.77 -4.17 15.72
CA GLU A 273 0.95 -5.39 15.57
C GLU A 273 0.67 -6.07 16.92
N LYS A 274 1.70 -6.25 17.73
CA LYS A 274 1.55 -6.86 19.06
C LYS A 274 0.68 -6.01 19.97
N GLU A 275 0.86 -4.68 19.93
CA GLU A 275 0.09 -3.77 20.78
C GLU A 275 -1.39 -3.71 20.37
N VAL A 276 -1.71 -3.58 19.07
CA VAL A 276 -3.11 -3.55 18.63
C VAL A 276 -3.83 -4.87 18.90
N LYS A 277 -3.15 -6.01 18.73
CA LYS A 277 -3.73 -7.33 19.02
C LYS A 277 -4.07 -7.50 20.51
N LYS A 278 -3.23 -7.01 21.41
CA LYS A 278 -3.54 -6.98 22.86
C LYS A 278 -4.77 -6.13 23.17
N CYS A 279 -5.03 -5.08 22.39
CA CYS A 279 -6.17 -4.19 22.55
C CYS A 279 -7.43 -4.66 21.81
N GLY A 280 -7.49 -5.93 21.38
CA GLY A 280 -8.69 -6.53 20.80
C GLY A 280 -8.90 -6.23 19.32
N PHE A 281 -7.83 -5.90 18.58
CA PHE A 281 -7.88 -5.60 17.16
C PHE A 281 -8.65 -6.63 16.33
N ASP A 282 -8.37 -7.93 16.54
CA ASP A 282 -9.00 -9.00 15.77
C ASP A 282 -10.51 -9.11 16.07
N SER A 283 -10.93 -8.90 17.32
CA SER A 283 -12.35 -8.90 17.72
C SER A 283 -13.10 -7.73 17.10
N ILE A 284 -12.48 -6.53 17.09
CA ILE A 284 -13.08 -5.34 16.48
C ILE A 284 -13.18 -5.55 14.98
N LEU A 285 -12.13 -6.08 14.35
CA LEU A 285 -12.10 -6.38 12.93
C LEU A 285 -13.23 -7.35 12.55
N GLU A 286 -13.44 -8.40 13.34
CA GLU A 286 -14.55 -9.35 13.13
C GLU A 286 -15.92 -8.68 13.25
N SER A 287 -16.08 -7.76 14.19
CA SER A 287 -17.35 -7.02 14.39
C SER A 287 -17.73 -6.11 13.22
N LEU A 288 -16.75 -5.74 12.40
CA LEU A 288 -16.93 -4.91 11.19
C LEU A 288 -17.42 -5.71 9.97
N LYS A 289 -17.53 -7.04 10.08
CA LYS A 289 -18.17 -7.83 9.02
C LYS A 289 -19.65 -7.45 8.90
N PRO A 290 -20.20 -7.41 7.68
CA PRO A 290 -21.63 -7.22 7.50
C PRO A 290 -22.40 -8.24 8.33
N LYS A 291 -23.30 -7.77 9.19
CA LYS A 291 -24.23 -8.69 9.85
C LYS A 291 -25.17 -9.20 8.76
N ASN A 292 -24.93 -10.40 8.28
CA ASN A 292 -25.86 -11.05 7.37
C ASN A 292 -27.23 -11.03 8.03
N SER A 293 -28.17 -10.26 7.46
CA SER A 293 -29.58 -10.50 7.68
C SER A 293 -29.85 -11.93 7.23
N SER A 294 -29.88 -12.82 8.20
CA SER A 294 -30.30 -14.20 8.17
C SER A 294 -30.67 -14.81 6.79
N VAL A 295 -29.67 -15.45 6.19
CA VAL A 295 -29.93 -16.76 5.61
C VAL A 295 -29.15 -17.73 6.48
N SER A 296 -29.91 -18.44 7.33
CA SER A 296 -29.43 -19.52 8.17
C SER A 296 -28.94 -20.67 7.28
N GLY A 297 -27.64 -20.68 7.01
CA GLY A 297 -26.93 -21.79 6.39
C GLY A 297 -25.81 -22.18 7.36
N SER A 298 -26.03 -23.29 8.06
CA SER A 298 -25.14 -23.91 9.02
C SER A 298 -23.70 -24.01 8.49
N ASP A 299 -22.76 -23.64 9.35
CA ASP A 299 -21.30 -23.85 9.23
C ASP A 299 -20.96 -25.37 9.37
N LYS A 300 -21.58 -26.16 8.49
CA LYS A 300 -21.31 -27.59 8.35
C LYS A 300 -21.17 -27.89 6.85
N ASP A 301 -19.97 -28.37 6.50
CA ASP A 301 -19.58 -28.87 5.19
C ASP A 301 -19.11 -27.81 4.17
N LYS A 302 -18.03 -27.07 4.48
CA LYS A 302 -17.14 -26.64 3.38
C LYS A 302 -16.40 -27.89 2.87
N PRO A 303 -16.53 -28.25 1.59
CA PRO A 303 -15.76 -29.38 1.05
C PRO A 303 -14.28 -29.08 1.22
N LYS A 304 -13.57 -29.96 1.91
CA LYS A 304 -12.10 -29.92 1.98
C LYS A 304 -11.55 -30.21 0.60
N VAL A 305 -11.31 -29.18 -0.18
CA VAL A 305 -10.57 -29.30 -1.44
C VAL A 305 -9.10 -29.43 -1.10
N GLU A 306 -8.42 -30.46 -1.63
CA GLU A 306 -6.99 -30.64 -1.43
C GLU A 306 -6.21 -29.44 -2.00
N LYS A 307 -5.22 -28.97 -1.25
CA LYS A 307 -4.40 -27.83 -1.65
C LYS A 307 -3.58 -28.19 -2.89
N GLU A 308 -3.75 -27.39 -3.97
CA GLU A 308 -3.00 -27.50 -5.21
C GLU A 308 -2.06 -26.31 -5.40
N VAL A 309 -1.03 -26.49 -6.22
CA VAL A 309 -0.18 -25.38 -6.65
C VAL A 309 -0.96 -24.53 -7.65
N VAL A 310 -1.16 -23.26 -7.32
CA VAL A 310 -1.90 -22.30 -8.14
C VAL A 310 -0.93 -21.47 -8.97
N THR A 311 -1.06 -21.52 -10.29
CA THR A 311 -0.17 -20.84 -11.26
C THR A 311 -0.94 -20.00 -12.27
N ALA A 312 -2.23 -20.28 -12.47
CA ALA A 312 -3.09 -19.54 -13.38
C ALA A 312 -3.85 -18.44 -12.65
N GLN A 313 -4.04 -17.32 -13.34
CA GLN A 313 -4.75 -16.14 -12.82
C GLN A 313 -6.04 -15.92 -13.60
N ILE A 314 -7.13 -15.60 -12.88
CA ILE A 314 -8.42 -15.18 -13.43
C ILE A 314 -8.71 -13.79 -12.88
N SER A 315 -8.87 -12.82 -13.77
CA SER A 315 -9.12 -11.40 -13.46
C SER A 315 -10.56 -10.98 -13.79
N GLY A 316 -10.91 -9.74 -13.47
CA GLY A 316 -12.23 -9.17 -13.80
C GLY A 316 -13.27 -9.34 -12.69
N ILE A 317 -12.81 -9.60 -11.46
CA ILE A 317 -13.66 -9.78 -10.28
C ILE A 317 -13.60 -8.50 -9.45
N GLU A 318 -14.75 -8.07 -8.92
CA GLU A 318 -14.80 -6.93 -8.00
C GLU A 318 -14.21 -7.31 -6.62
N VAL A 319 -13.53 -6.36 -5.97
CA VAL A 319 -12.89 -6.60 -4.66
C VAL A 319 -13.90 -7.14 -3.63
N MET A 320 -15.12 -6.60 -3.64
CA MET A 320 -16.16 -6.98 -2.69
C MET A 320 -16.70 -8.41 -2.90
N ASP A 321 -16.54 -8.94 -4.11
CA ASP A 321 -17.05 -10.24 -4.50
C ASP A 321 -15.98 -11.33 -4.44
N LEU A 322 -14.72 -10.97 -4.14
CA LEU A 322 -13.58 -11.86 -4.25
C LEU A 322 -13.72 -13.12 -3.38
N ASP A 323 -14.12 -12.95 -2.11
CA ASP A 323 -14.27 -14.06 -1.17
C ASP A 323 -15.44 -14.99 -1.60
N ALA A 324 -16.56 -14.40 -2.06
CA ALA A 324 -17.70 -15.15 -2.55
C ALA A 324 -17.36 -15.92 -3.84
N ALA A 325 -16.55 -15.33 -4.71
CA ALA A 325 -16.08 -15.94 -5.94
C ALA A 325 -15.11 -17.12 -5.66
N VAL A 326 -14.19 -16.96 -4.70
CA VAL A 326 -13.31 -18.05 -4.23
C VAL A 326 -14.13 -19.18 -3.62
N ASP A 327 -15.09 -18.86 -2.74
CA ASP A 327 -15.97 -19.85 -2.09
C ASP A 327 -16.80 -20.61 -3.13
N LEU A 328 -17.27 -19.95 -4.20
CA LEU A 328 -17.98 -20.58 -5.32
C LEU A 328 -17.09 -21.60 -6.05
N VAL A 329 -15.87 -21.22 -6.39
CA VAL A 329 -14.91 -22.10 -7.09
C VAL A 329 -14.53 -23.28 -6.22
N MET A 330 -14.25 -23.05 -4.94
CA MET A 330 -13.93 -24.12 -3.98
C MET A 330 -15.14 -25.03 -3.72
N GLY A 331 -16.34 -24.47 -3.65
CA GLY A 331 -17.60 -25.22 -3.53
C GLY A 331 -17.86 -26.19 -4.69
N ASN A 332 -17.27 -25.91 -5.85
CA ASN A 332 -17.31 -26.78 -7.04
C ASN A 332 -16.08 -27.75 -7.12
N GLY A 333 -15.32 -27.88 -6.03
CA GLY A 333 -14.23 -28.86 -5.94
C GLY A 333 -12.92 -28.44 -6.57
N ILE A 334 -12.74 -27.17 -6.91
CA ILE A 334 -11.49 -26.60 -7.46
C ILE A 334 -10.81 -25.78 -6.38
N TYR A 335 -9.54 -26.11 -6.07
CA TYR A 335 -8.77 -25.29 -5.14
C TYR A 335 -8.47 -23.92 -5.73
N ALA A 336 -8.76 -22.87 -4.97
CA ALA A 336 -8.57 -21.49 -5.38
C ALA A 336 -8.02 -20.64 -4.23
N GLU A 337 -7.18 -19.68 -4.55
CA GLU A 337 -6.67 -18.66 -3.63
C GLU A 337 -7.02 -17.26 -4.17
N SER A 338 -7.31 -16.34 -3.27
CA SER A 338 -7.46 -14.93 -3.63
C SER A 338 -6.09 -14.28 -3.78
N GLY A 339 -5.97 -13.35 -4.72
CA GLY A 339 -4.75 -12.60 -4.94
C GLY A 339 -5.02 -11.20 -5.50
N MET A 340 -3.94 -10.45 -5.76
CA MET A 340 -4.01 -9.15 -6.39
C MET A 340 -3.11 -9.14 -7.63
N GLY A 341 -3.70 -8.88 -8.78
CA GLY A 341 -2.99 -8.74 -10.06
C GLY A 341 -2.74 -7.27 -10.43
N CYS A 342 -2.15 -7.06 -11.61
CA CYS A 342 -1.84 -5.71 -12.13
C CYS A 342 -3.07 -4.84 -12.35
N THR A 343 -4.22 -5.44 -12.63
CA THR A 343 -5.46 -4.76 -12.99
C THR A 343 -6.56 -4.86 -11.92
N GLY A 344 -6.25 -5.43 -10.76
CA GLY A 344 -7.20 -5.60 -9.66
C GLY A 344 -7.18 -7.01 -9.06
N PRO A 345 -8.25 -7.37 -8.33
CA PRO A 345 -8.38 -8.68 -7.72
C PRO A 345 -8.32 -9.81 -8.74
N ILE A 346 -7.69 -10.90 -8.34
CA ILE A 346 -7.60 -12.12 -9.12
C ILE A 346 -7.90 -13.34 -8.27
N ILE A 347 -8.38 -14.39 -8.91
CA ILE A 347 -8.42 -15.73 -8.34
C ILE A 347 -7.27 -16.53 -8.95
N LEU A 348 -6.53 -17.18 -8.09
CA LEU A 348 -5.44 -18.09 -8.44
C LEU A 348 -5.95 -19.52 -8.39
N VAL A 349 -5.75 -20.26 -9.46
CA VAL A 349 -6.10 -21.69 -9.59
C VAL A 349 -4.95 -22.45 -10.24
N SER A 350 -4.99 -23.78 -10.22
CA SER A 350 -4.05 -24.58 -11.02
C SER A 350 -4.34 -24.44 -12.51
N GLU A 351 -3.30 -24.47 -13.35
CA GLU A 351 -3.42 -24.31 -14.80
C GLU A 351 -4.46 -25.25 -15.43
N LYS A 352 -4.50 -26.50 -14.98
CA LYS A 352 -5.46 -27.51 -15.45
C LYS A 352 -6.93 -27.16 -15.18
N ASN A 353 -7.19 -26.34 -14.17
CA ASN A 353 -8.53 -26.02 -13.69
C ASN A 353 -9.01 -24.62 -14.15
N LYS A 354 -8.16 -23.86 -14.86
CA LYS A 354 -8.43 -22.48 -15.24
C LYS A 354 -9.74 -22.31 -16.01
N GLU A 355 -9.91 -23.04 -17.12
CA GLU A 355 -11.11 -22.94 -17.99
C GLU A 355 -12.40 -23.33 -17.25
N ASN A 356 -12.32 -24.36 -16.40
CA ASN A 356 -13.45 -24.77 -15.58
C ASN A 356 -13.81 -23.70 -14.53
N ALA A 357 -12.82 -23.12 -13.87
CA ALA A 357 -13.02 -22.06 -12.90
C ALA A 357 -13.60 -20.79 -13.55
N GLU A 358 -13.10 -20.40 -14.72
CA GLU A 358 -13.67 -19.29 -15.50
C GLU A 358 -15.16 -19.53 -15.85
N THR A 359 -15.49 -20.77 -16.26
CA THR A 359 -16.88 -21.13 -16.58
C THR A 359 -17.79 -21.05 -15.34
N ILE A 360 -17.30 -21.52 -14.19
CA ILE A 360 -18.02 -21.43 -12.91
C ILE A 360 -18.26 -19.97 -12.53
N LEU A 361 -17.23 -19.12 -12.64
CA LEU A 361 -17.29 -17.70 -12.30
C LEU A 361 -18.22 -16.92 -13.25
N LYS A 362 -18.22 -17.25 -14.54
CA LYS A 362 -19.18 -16.67 -15.51
C LYS A 362 -20.62 -17.05 -15.17
N ASN A 363 -20.87 -18.32 -14.92
CA ASN A 363 -22.20 -18.79 -14.53
C ASN A 363 -22.67 -18.20 -13.19
N GLY A 364 -21.75 -17.89 -12.29
CA GLY A 364 -22.00 -17.22 -11.03
C GLY A 364 -22.14 -15.70 -11.13
N GLY A 365 -21.91 -15.11 -12.32
CA GLY A 365 -22.01 -13.67 -12.55
C GLY A 365 -20.86 -12.82 -12.00
N PHE A 366 -19.72 -13.44 -11.64
CA PHE A 366 -18.55 -12.75 -11.11
C PHE A 366 -17.63 -12.19 -12.19
N ILE A 367 -17.66 -12.76 -13.39
CA ILE A 367 -16.90 -12.28 -14.55
C ILE A 367 -17.79 -12.35 -15.81
N SER A 368 -17.51 -11.54 -16.81
CA SER A 368 -18.24 -11.45 -18.09
C SER A 368 -17.74 -12.42 -19.16
#